data_a42c9ff14de6d9a2f1ec74b6d022adc2
#
_entry.id   a42c9ff14de6d9a2f1ec74b6d022adc2
#
_cell.length_a   1.000
_cell.length_b   1.000
_cell.length_c   1.000
_cell.angle_alpha   90.00
_cell.angle_beta   90.00
_cell.angle_gamma   90.00
#
_symmetry.space_group_name_H-M   'P 1'
#
loop_
_entity.id
_entity.type
_entity.pdbx_description
1 polymer ?
#
loop_
_entity_poly.entity_id
_entity_poly.type
_entity_poly.pdbx_seq_one_letter_code
_entity_poly.pdbx_strand_id
1 'polypeptide(L)'
;AMRGLEDAEVIASEARDALARMRQTRSRKYVEGSKEWKADKTRLDFTPVNDKLVEMVDSVLEGDHWTIGKESQKTLNDIAKVVNEWRFDPKMHTAGGLDSLKRRIDDMMPNKLDSGQSGRLVTQMRNTVKDIIVEQVPEYANVMKEYEVAIKLEDEIKKGLSLGNKTSVDTAMRKLLSITRDNVNTNFGNRANLVRALEDQGGADIMTRAAGHQMQTPWPRGLQRLTGSANLYGTVSGNPLSWATLPMQ
;
A
#
# COMPACT_ATOMS: atom_id res chain seq x y z
N ALA A 1 -19.03 13.07 34.03
CA ALA A 1 -17.77 13.30 33.34
C ALA A 1 -17.49 12.11 32.41
N MET A 2 -17.96 12.19 31.18
CA MET A 2 -17.63 11.20 30.13
C MET A 2 -16.29 11.65 29.47
N ARG A 3 -15.18 11.40 30.13
CA ARG A 3 -13.85 11.48 29.52
C ARG A 3 -13.38 10.05 29.33
N GLY A 4 -13.32 9.57 28.06
CA GLY A 4 -12.58 8.36 27.76
C GLY A 4 -13.18 7.35 26.80
N LEU A 5 -14.34 7.60 26.21
CA LEU A 5 -14.78 6.82 25.05
C LEU A 5 -14.21 7.49 23.80
N GLU A 6 -12.96 7.21 23.49
CA GLU A 6 -12.53 7.46 22.11
C GLU A 6 -13.34 6.52 21.21
N ASP A 7 -14.11 7.13 20.32
CA ASP A 7 -14.97 6.42 19.39
C ASP A 7 -14.07 5.55 18.48
N ALA A 8 -14.48 4.33 18.23
CA ALA A 8 -13.80 3.42 17.31
C ALA A 8 -13.52 4.08 15.94
N GLU A 9 -14.42 4.99 15.53
CA GLU A 9 -14.26 5.79 14.32
C GLU A 9 -13.07 6.72 14.38
N VAL A 10 -12.81 7.36 15.51
CA VAL A 10 -11.68 8.27 15.71
C VAL A 10 -10.37 7.51 15.60
N ILE A 11 -10.23 6.36 16.25
CA ILE A 11 -9.01 5.54 16.21
C ILE A 11 -8.75 5.04 14.78
N ALA A 12 -9.78 4.56 14.10
CA ALA A 12 -9.65 4.08 12.72
C ALA A 12 -9.32 5.23 11.74
N SER A 13 -9.88 6.42 11.96
CA SER A 13 -9.57 7.63 11.19
C SER A 13 -8.12 8.03 11.40
N GLU A 14 -7.65 8.10 12.63
CA GLU A 14 -6.27 8.45 12.96
C GLU A 14 -5.26 7.49 12.36
N ALA A 15 -5.56 6.19 12.34
CA ALA A 15 -4.71 5.20 11.66
C ALA A 15 -4.63 5.43 10.14
N ARG A 16 -5.73 5.84 9.50
CA ARG A 16 -5.75 6.23 8.09
C ARG A 16 -4.98 7.51 7.83
N ASP A 17 -5.12 8.50 8.71
CA ASP A 17 -4.40 9.76 8.63
C ASP A 17 -2.89 9.55 8.83
N ALA A 18 -2.49 8.67 9.75
CA ALA A 18 -1.10 8.26 9.92
C ALA A 18 -0.54 7.62 8.64
N LEU A 19 -1.29 6.73 8.00
CA LEU A 19 -0.89 6.14 6.72
C LEU A 19 -0.80 7.19 5.60
N ALA A 20 -1.66 8.21 5.60
CA ALA A 20 -1.58 9.32 4.66
C ALA A 20 -0.32 10.18 4.91
N ARG A 21 0.02 10.45 6.17
CA ARG A 21 1.28 11.14 6.54
C ARG A 21 2.53 10.37 6.11
N MET A 22 2.54 9.04 6.26
CA MET A 22 3.63 8.20 5.74
C MET A 22 3.84 8.40 4.25
N ARG A 23 2.76 8.41 3.46
CA ARG A 23 2.79 8.66 2.01
C ARG A 23 3.33 10.02 1.65
N GLN A 24 2.92 11.06 2.37
CA GLN A 24 3.44 12.42 2.18
C GLN A 24 4.95 12.49 2.49
N THR A 25 5.38 11.86 3.58
CA THR A 25 6.79 11.79 3.97
C THR A 25 7.62 11.06 2.92
N ARG A 26 7.15 9.92 2.42
CA ARG A 26 7.80 9.21 1.31
C ARG A 26 7.93 10.10 0.07
N SER A 27 6.84 10.76 -0.34
CA SER A 27 6.85 11.64 -1.51
C SER A 27 7.84 12.78 -1.35
N ARG A 28 7.89 13.38 -0.15
CA ARG A 28 8.85 14.45 0.16
C ARG A 28 10.29 13.94 0.08
N LYS A 29 10.61 12.81 0.73
CA LYS A 29 11.93 12.19 0.67
C LYS A 29 12.37 11.87 -0.76
N TYR A 30 11.43 11.36 -1.59
CA TYR A 30 11.72 11.13 -3.01
C TYR A 30 12.06 12.43 -3.75
N VAL A 31 11.27 13.49 -3.53
CA VAL A 31 11.52 14.80 -4.17
C VAL A 31 12.87 15.37 -3.73
N GLU A 32 13.17 15.31 -2.44
CA GLU A 32 14.44 15.78 -1.89
C GLU A 32 15.62 14.97 -2.43
N GLY A 33 15.61 13.65 -2.33
CA GLY A 33 16.67 12.79 -2.81
C GLY A 33 16.83 12.80 -4.34
N SER A 34 15.77 13.20 -5.08
CA SER A 34 15.85 13.28 -6.55
C SER A 34 16.48 14.56 -7.06
N LYS A 35 16.75 15.57 -6.24
CA LYS A 35 17.26 16.87 -6.70
C LYS A 35 18.65 16.76 -7.32
N GLU A 36 19.56 16.02 -6.70
CA GLU A 36 20.94 15.90 -7.11
C GLU A 36 21.06 15.23 -8.47
N TRP A 37 20.56 14.00 -8.60
CA TRP A 37 20.67 13.25 -9.84
C TRP A 37 19.83 13.83 -10.99
N LYS A 38 18.75 14.58 -10.70
CA LYS A 38 18.01 15.33 -11.74
C LYS A 38 18.75 16.56 -12.25
N ALA A 39 19.55 17.18 -11.39
CA ALA A 39 20.38 18.32 -11.76
C ALA A 39 21.67 17.90 -12.51
N ASP A 40 22.10 16.66 -12.34
CA ASP A 40 23.28 16.10 -12.99
C ASP A 40 23.09 16.04 -14.51
N LYS A 41 24.07 16.56 -15.24
CA LYS A 41 24.11 16.59 -16.70
C LYS A 41 25.02 15.52 -17.29
N THR A 42 25.55 14.63 -16.46
CA THR A 42 26.36 13.49 -16.93
C THR A 42 25.53 12.65 -17.88
N ARG A 43 26.12 12.36 -19.03
CA ARG A 43 25.45 11.54 -20.05
C ARG A 43 25.60 10.08 -19.72
N LEU A 44 24.46 9.40 -19.77
CA LEU A 44 24.35 7.96 -19.62
C LEU A 44 24.40 7.27 -20.99
N ASP A 45 24.85 6.03 -21.00
CA ASP A 45 24.81 5.20 -22.20
C ASP A 45 23.36 4.82 -22.52
N PHE A 46 22.89 5.25 -23.68
CA PHE A 46 21.53 4.99 -24.17
C PHE A 46 21.45 3.74 -25.07
N THR A 47 22.60 3.14 -25.42
CA THR A 47 22.69 1.99 -26.32
C THR A 47 21.80 0.83 -25.87
N PRO A 48 21.77 0.43 -24.57
CA PRO A 48 20.94 -0.71 -24.14
C PRO A 48 19.43 -0.46 -24.30
N VAL A 49 18.97 0.81 -24.29
CA VAL A 49 17.55 1.14 -24.57
C VAL A 49 17.21 0.86 -26.03
N ASN A 50 18.11 1.25 -26.95
CA ASN A 50 17.94 0.98 -28.38
C ASN A 50 17.97 -0.52 -28.68
N ASP A 51 18.94 -1.22 -28.12
CA ASP A 51 19.11 -2.67 -28.33
C ASP A 51 17.88 -3.42 -27.84
N LYS A 52 17.32 -3.02 -26.68
CA LYS A 52 16.09 -3.60 -26.18
C LYS A 52 14.89 -3.32 -27.07
N LEU A 53 14.80 -2.13 -27.64
CA LEU A 53 13.72 -1.82 -28.59
C LEU A 53 13.81 -2.71 -29.84
N VAL A 54 15.01 -2.88 -30.40
CA VAL A 54 15.24 -3.77 -31.55
C VAL A 54 14.86 -5.21 -31.20
N GLU A 55 15.36 -5.74 -30.07
CA GLU A 55 15.02 -7.07 -29.57
C GLU A 55 13.48 -7.26 -29.45
N MET A 56 12.79 -6.27 -28.90
CA MET A 56 11.34 -6.33 -28.74
C MET A 56 10.62 -6.35 -30.08
N VAL A 57 11.06 -5.58 -31.07
CA VAL A 57 10.48 -5.59 -32.42
C VAL A 57 10.75 -6.92 -33.10
N ASP A 58 11.98 -7.41 -33.07
CA ASP A 58 12.38 -8.66 -33.69
C ASP A 58 11.64 -9.87 -33.07
N SER A 59 11.38 -9.83 -31.77
CA SER A 59 10.68 -10.93 -31.08
C SER A 59 9.20 -11.09 -31.47
N VAL A 60 8.63 -10.09 -32.13
CA VAL A 60 7.20 -10.06 -32.52
C VAL A 60 6.98 -9.96 -34.03
N LEU A 61 8.07 -10.02 -34.80
CA LEU A 61 8.06 -10.09 -36.26
C LEU A 61 8.53 -11.47 -36.72
N GLU A 62 7.80 -12.04 -37.66
CA GLU A 62 8.17 -13.28 -38.35
C GLU A 62 8.15 -12.97 -39.87
N GLY A 63 9.31 -12.66 -40.45
CA GLY A 63 9.42 -12.02 -41.74
C GLY A 63 8.74 -10.63 -41.73
N ASP A 64 7.78 -10.42 -42.62
CA ASP A 64 7.02 -9.18 -42.70
C ASP A 64 5.70 -9.21 -41.89
N HIS A 65 5.48 -10.26 -41.08
CA HIS A 65 4.22 -10.46 -40.38
C HIS A 65 4.37 -10.27 -38.88
N TRP A 66 3.41 -9.53 -38.28
CA TRP A 66 3.31 -9.36 -36.85
C TRP A 66 2.70 -10.61 -36.21
N THR A 67 3.36 -11.17 -35.19
CA THR A 67 2.87 -12.30 -34.40
C THR A 67 1.97 -11.88 -33.24
N ILE A 68 1.78 -10.55 -33.06
CA ILE A 68 1.00 -9.95 -31.97
C ILE A 68 -0.25 -9.26 -32.48
N GLY A 69 -1.25 -9.12 -31.59
CA GLY A 69 -2.51 -8.43 -31.89
C GLY A 69 -2.32 -6.94 -32.16
N LYS A 70 -3.25 -6.33 -32.89
CA LYS A 70 -3.20 -4.92 -33.32
C LYS A 70 -2.97 -3.93 -32.17
N GLU A 71 -3.53 -4.18 -31.01
CA GLU A 71 -3.37 -3.32 -29.84
C GLU A 71 -1.95 -3.36 -29.27
N SER A 72 -1.34 -4.55 -29.18
CA SER A 72 0.06 -4.71 -28.77
C SER A 72 1.01 -4.14 -29.82
N GLN A 73 0.70 -4.26 -31.11
CA GLN A 73 1.45 -3.63 -32.19
C GLN A 73 1.41 -2.10 -32.06
N LYS A 74 0.23 -1.51 -31.81
CA LYS A 74 0.10 -0.08 -31.56
C LYS A 74 0.94 0.35 -30.35
N THR A 75 0.85 -0.36 -29.24
CA THR A 75 1.64 -0.09 -28.04
C THR A 75 3.13 -0.11 -28.31
N LEU A 76 3.63 -1.10 -29.05
CA LEU A 76 5.04 -1.18 -29.41
C LEU A 76 5.48 -0.03 -30.32
N ASN A 77 4.65 0.36 -31.29
CA ASN A 77 4.89 1.51 -32.14
C ASN A 77 4.94 2.83 -31.33
N ASP A 78 4.05 3.00 -30.36
CA ASP A 78 4.03 4.17 -29.47
C ASP A 78 5.29 4.20 -28.59
N ILE A 79 5.73 3.06 -28.05
CA ILE A 79 7.02 2.93 -27.34
C ILE A 79 8.18 3.30 -28.26
N ALA A 80 8.23 2.73 -29.46
CA ALA A 80 9.29 3.00 -30.42
C ALA A 80 9.38 4.47 -30.78
N LYS A 81 8.23 5.14 -30.99
CA LYS A 81 8.19 6.57 -31.26
C LYS A 81 8.83 7.37 -30.13
N VAL A 82 8.42 7.10 -28.88
CA VAL A 82 8.95 7.83 -27.72
C VAL A 82 10.43 7.54 -27.50
N VAL A 83 10.87 6.29 -27.62
CA VAL A 83 12.30 5.94 -27.49
C VAL A 83 13.13 6.65 -28.57
N ASN A 84 12.63 6.72 -29.80
CA ASN A 84 13.32 7.44 -30.89
C ASN A 84 13.38 8.96 -30.64
N GLU A 85 12.35 9.58 -30.05
CA GLU A 85 12.40 10.99 -29.64
C GLU A 85 13.61 11.24 -28.72
N TRP A 86 13.84 10.36 -27.73
CA TRP A 86 14.99 10.44 -26.81
C TRP A 86 16.32 10.13 -27.51
N ARG A 87 16.33 9.11 -28.36
CA ARG A 87 17.53 8.71 -29.12
C ARG A 87 18.14 9.87 -29.86
N PHE A 88 17.32 10.71 -30.49
CA PHE A 88 17.78 11.84 -31.31
C PHE A 88 18.01 13.14 -30.51
N ASP A 89 17.76 13.13 -29.22
CA ASP A 89 18.07 14.25 -28.32
C ASP A 89 19.10 13.85 -27.25
N PRO A 90 20.40 13.94 -27.53
CA PRO A 90 21.44 13.57 -26.57
C PRO A 90 21.43 14.38 -25.27
N LYS A 91 20.70 15.50 -25.18
CA LYS A 91 20.55 16.28 -23.96
C LYS A 91 19.64 15.55 -22.98
N MET A 92 18.81 14.65 -23.47
CA MET A 92 17.91 13.81 -22.67
C MET A 92 18.56 12.52 -22.17
N HIS A 93 19.81 12.22 -22.57
CA HIS A 93 20.56 11.07 -22.08
C HIS A 93 21.21 11.35 -20.72
N THR A 94 20.48 11.94 -19.80
CA THR A 94 20.87 12.17 -18.41
C THR A 94 19.96 11.37 -17.48
N ALA A 95 20.33 11.21 -16.21
CA ALA A 95 19.48 10.53 -15.23
C ALA A 95 18.06 11.12 -15.17
N GLY A 96 17.95 12.45 -15.16
CA GLY A 96 16.66 13.14 -15.19
C GLY A 96 15.90 12.94 -16.49
N GLY A 97 16.58 12.94 -17.63
CA GLY A 97 15.98 12.69 -18.93
C GLY A 97 15.46 11.25 -19.07
N LEU A 98 16.26 10.26 -18.65
CA LEU A 98 15.84 8.85 -18.67
C LEU A 98 14.71 8.56 -17.66
N ASP A 99 14.69 9.20 -16.47
CA ASP A 99 13.56 9.10 -15.57
C ASP A 99 12.27 9.66 -16.19
N SER A 100 12.39 10.73 -16.99
CA SER A 100 11.26 11.27 -17.75
C SER A 100 10.78 10.32 -18.85
N LEU A 101 11.71 9.67 -19.57
CA LEU A 101 11.40 8.61 -20.53
C LEU A 101 10.64 7.45 -19.85
N LYS A 102 11.18 6.96 -18.73
CA LYS A 102 10.55 5.90 -17.95
C LYS A 102 9.10 6.23 -17.58
N ARG A 103 8.84 7.45 -17.10
CA ARG A 103 7.48 7.89 -16.75
C ARG A 103 6.57 7.94 -17.96
N ARG A 104 7.06 8.45 -19.09
CA ARG A 104 6.29 8.51 -20.33
C ARG A 104 5.93 7.13 -20.86
N ILE A 105 6.80 6.14 -20.64
CA ILE A 105 6.51 4.73 -20.93
C ILE A 105 5.49 4.17 -19.91
N ASP A 106 5.61 4.50 -18.62
CA ASP A 106 4.63 4.10 -17.59
C ASP A 106 3.22 4.60 -17.90
N ASP A 107 3.07 5.80 -18.48
CA ASP A 107 1.79 6.39 -18.89
C ASP A 107 1.11 5.62 -20.03
N MET A 108 1.86 4.78 -20.76
CA MET A 108 1.32 3.91 -21.80
C MET A 108 0.77 2.58 -21.26
N MET A 109 0.89 2.35 -19.93
CA MET A 109 0.39 1.11 -19.32
C MET A 109 -1.13 1.00 -19.53
N PRO A 110 -1.61 -0.07 -20.18
CA PRO A 110 -3.03 -0.26 -20.38
C PRO A 110 -3.74 -0.42 -19.02
N ASN A 111 -5.02 -0.07 -18.98
CA ASN A 111 -5.83 -0.20 -17.79
C ASN A 111 -5.76 -1.64 -17.24
N LYS A 112 -5.78 -1.79 -15.92
CA LYS A 112 -5.53 -3.05 -15.17
C LYS A 112 -6.33 -4.30 -15.61
N LEU A 113 -7.38 -4.12 -16.37
CA LEU A 113 -8.19 -5.21 -16.92
C LEU A 113 -7.59 -5.83 -18.20
N ASP A 114 -6.62 -5.16 -18.84
CA ASP A 114 -6.04 -5.56 -20.11
C ASP A 114 -4.52 -5.70 -20.03
N SER A 115 -4.06 -6.37 -18.98
CA SER A 115 -2.63 -6.63 -18.72
C SER A 115 -2.01 -7.71 -19.62
N GLY A 116 -2.53 -7.86 -20.84
CA GLY A 116 -2.04 -8.77 -21.84
C GLY A 116 -0.63 -8.47 -22.33
N GLN A 117 -0.38 -8.73 -23.58
CA GLN A 117 0.92 -8.55 -24.21
C GLN A 117 1.38 -7.08 -24.22
N SER A 118 0.44 -6.12 -24.42
CA SER A 118 0.73 -4.68 -24.34
C SER A 118 1.35 -4.27 -23.01
N GLY A 119 0.79 -4.71 -21.87
CA GLY A 119 1.34 -4.42 -20.55
C GLY A 119 2.72 -5.03 -20.32
N ARG A 120 3.00 -6.20 -20.91
CA ARG A 120 4.35 -6.82 -20.86
C ARG A 120 5.37 -5.98 -21.62
N LEU A 121 5.05 -5.50 -22.82
CA LEU A 121 5.92 -4.66 -23.63
C LEU A 121 6.28 -3.36 -22.90
N VAL A 122 5.27 -2.67 -22.33
CA VAL A 122 5.49 -1.46 -21.51
C VAL A 122 6.39 -1.78 -20.32
N THR A 123 6.10 -2.85 -19.58
CA THR A 123 6.87 -3.25 -18.40
C THR A 123 8.33 -3.59 -18.75
N GLN A 124 8.57 -4.30 -19.85
CA GLN A 124 9.92 -4.65 -20.29
C GLN A 124 10.73 -3.39 -20.60
N MET A 125 10.22 -2.51 -21.45
CA MET A 125 10.93 -1.28 -21.82
C MET A 125 11.15 -0.36 -20.63
N ARG A 126 10.13 -0.17 -19.81
CA ARG A 126 10.21 0.62 -18.56
C ARG A 126 11.28 0.09 -17.61
N ASN A 127 11.36 -1.23 -17.43
CA ASN A 127 12.38 -1.85 -16.57
C ASN A 127 13.78 -1.67 -17.16
N THR A 128 13.95 -1.85 -18.46
CA THR A 128 15.24 -1.60 -19.12
C THR A 128 15.73 -0.18 -18.88
N VAL A 129 14.88 0.83 -19.07
CA VAL A 129 15.25 2.22 -18.79
C VAL A 129 15.61 2.43 -17.32
N LYS A 130 14.82 1.85 -16.40
CA LYS A 130 15.10 1.90 -14.95
C LYS A 130 16.44 1.27 -14.62
N ASP A 131 16.72 0.09 -15.15
CA ASP A 131 17.92 -0.69 -14.82
C ASP A 131 19.19 0.02 -15.28
N ILE A 132 19.15 0.69 -16.45
CA ILE A 132 20.23 1.53 -16.95
C ILE A 132 20.51 2.69 -16.00
N ILE A 133 19.49 3.38 -15.50
CA ILE A 133 19.69 4.47 -14.55
C ILE A 133 20.25 3.92 -13.24
N VAL A 134 19.74 2.80 -12.75
CA VAL A 134 20.19 2.14 -11.49
C VAL A 134 21.66 1.72 -11.59
N GLU A 135 22.09 1.21 -12.75
CA GLU A 135 23.45 0.76 -12.98
C GLU A 135 24.45 1.92 -13.07
N GLN A 136 24.05 3.01 -13.74
CA GLN A 136 24.95 4.12 -14.03
C GLN A 136 24.88 5.26 -13.01
N VAL A 137 23.85 5.29 -12.14
CA VAL A 137 23.61 6.37 -11.16
C VAL A 137 23.29 5.78 -9.77
N PRO A 138 24.31 5.54 -8.94
CA PRO A 138 24.13 4.95 -7.61
C PRO A 138 23.16 5.73 -6.69
N GLU A 139 23.16 7.07 -6.79
CA GLU A 139 22.26 7.94 -6.02
C GLU A 139 20.79 7.69 -6.37
N TYR A 140 20.48 7.51 -7.65
CA TYR A 140 19.16 7.12 -8.11
C TYR A 140 18.76 5.75 -7.54
N ALA A 141 19.68 4.78 -7.59
CA ALA A 141 19.44 3.44 -7.08
C ALA A 141 19.06 3.44 -5.59
N ASN A 142 19.78 4.23 -4.78
CA ASN A 142 19.51 4.36 -3.34
C ASN A 142 18.13 4.97 -3.08
N VAL A 143 17.81 6.10 -3.71
CA VAL A 143 16.50 6.78 -3.56
C VAL A 143 15.36 5.87 -3.99
N MET A 144 15.52 5.12 -5.09
CA MET A 144 14.48 4.20 -5.57
C MET A 144 14.30 2.99 -4.66
N LYS A 145 15.38 2.46 -4.07
CA LYS A 145 15.31 1.36 -3.11
C LYS A 145 14.56 1.77 -1.85
N GLU A 146 14.86 2.93 -1.29
CA GLU A 146 14.15 3.47 -0.12
C GLU A 146 12.66 3.70 -0.43
N TYR A 147 12.37 4.26 -1.60
CA TYR A 147 11.01 4.49 -2.07
C TYR A 147 10.22 3.18 -2.22
N GLU A 148 10.83 2.14 -2.78
CA GLU A 148 10.21 0.83 -2.95
C GLU A 148 9.94 0.14 -1.59
N VAL A 149 10.89 0.20 -0.66
CA VAL A 149 10.72 -0.33 0.71
C VAL A 149 9.55 0.37 1.41
N ALA A 150 9.47 1.69 1.30
CA ALA A 150 8.38 2.46 1.90
C ALA A 150 7.01 2.11 1.29
N ILE A 151 6.91 1.92 -0.04
CA ILE A 151 5.66 1.46 -0.68
C ILE A 151 5.24 0.08 -0.18
N LYS A 152 6.17 -0.87 -0.10
CA LYS A 152 5.88 -2.22 0.38
C LYS A 152 5.35 -2.18 1.81
N LEU A 153 5.99 -1.43 2.69
CA LEU A 153 5.55 -1.25 4.07
C LEU A 153 4.16 -0.63 4.16
N GLU A 154 3.89 0.44 3.39
CA GLU A 154 2.56 1.07 3.34
C GLU A 154 1.47 0.11 2.86
N ASP A 155 1.76 -0.71 1.84
CA ASP A 155 0.83 -1.71 1.33
C ASP A 155 0.58 -2.84 2.33
N GLU A 156 1.60 -3.27 3.06
CA GLU A 156 1.47 -4.26 4.13
C GLU A 156 0.63 -3.72 5.29
N ILE A 157 0.87 -2.48 5.73
CA ILE A 157 0.07 -1.79 6.74
C ILE A 157 -1.38 -1.69 6.29
N LYS A 158 -1.61 -1.18 5.08
CA LYS A 158 -2.95 -1.03 4.51
C LYS A 158 -3.72 -2.34 4.45
N LYS A 159 -3.09 -3.42 4.01
CA LYS A 159 -3.69 -4.76 3.92
C LYS A 159 -3.81 -5.44 5.29
N GLY A 160 -2.73 -5.43 6.06
CA GLY A 160 -2.66 -6.09 7.37
C GLY A 160 -3.63 -5.52 8.40
N LEU A 161 -3.78 -4.19 8.42
CA LEU A 161 -4.67 -3.47 9.33
C LEU A 161 -6.03 -3.10 8.70
N SER A 162 -6.27 -3.46 7.43
CA SER A 162 -7.52 -3.15 6.73
C SER A 162 -7.83 -1.64 6.68
N LEU A 163 -6.83 -0.80 6.45
CA LEU A 163 -6.96 0.65 6.39
C LEU A 163 -7.33 1.20 4.99
N GLY A 164 -7.80 0.35 4.08
CA GLY A 164 -8.24 0.79 2.76
C GLY A 164 -9.51 1.63 2.80
N ASN A 165 -9.67 2.57 1.86
CA ASN A 165 -10.81 3.51 1.80
C ASN A 165 -12.19 2.82 1.67
N LYS A 166 -12.22 1.60 1.13
CA LYS A 166 -13.45 0.80 1.00
C LYS A 166 -13.73 -0.12 2.19
N THR A 167 -12.84 -0.14 3.19
CA THR A 167 -12.97 -1.01 4.35
C THR A 167 -13.80 -0.33 5.42
N SER A 168 -14.76 -1.05 6.02
CA SER A 168 -15.57 -0.51 7.13
C SER A 168 -14.70 -0.21 8.36
N VAL A 169 -15.12 0.79 9.14
CA VAL A 169 -14.48 1.16 10.42
C VAL A 169 -14.41 -0.04 11.36
N ASP A 170 -15.49 -0.82 11.43
CA ASP A 170 -15.61 -2.01 12.27
C ASP A 170 -14.56 -3.09 11.91
N THR A 171 -14.27 -3.28 10.61
CA THR A 171 -13.24 -4.20 10.16
C THR A 171 -11.84 -3.70 10.53
N ALA A 172 -11.56 -2.41 10.34
CA ALA A 172 -10.30 -1.81 10.73
C ALA A 172 -10.10 -1.92 12.26
N MET A 173 -11.11 -1.57 13.05
CA MET A 173 -11.06 -1.67 14.51
C MET A 173 -10.85 -3.10 15.00
N ARG A 174 -11.53 -4.10 14.43
CA ARG A 174 -11.26 -5.51 14.77
C ARG A 174 -9.82 -5.92 14.53
N LYS A 175 -9.20 -5.41 13.46
CA LYS A 175 -7.79 -5.67 13.16
C LYS A 175 -6.87 -4.96 14.16
N LEU A 176 -7.14 -3.70 14.47
CA LEU A 176 -6.38 -2.92 15.45
C LEU A 176 -6.50 -3.53 16.84
N LEU A 177 -7.72 -3.84 17.30
CA LEU A 177 -7.96 -4.48 18.60
C LEU A 177 -7.39 -5.90 18.70
N SER A 178 -7.19 -6.59 17.59
CA SER A 178 -6.56 -7.92 17.60
C SER A 178 -5.11 -7.91 18.03
N ILE A 179 -4.46 -6.72 18.05
CA ILE A 179 -3.08 -6.53 18.49
C ILE A 179 -2.97 -6.61 20.02
N THR A 180 -4.06 -6.30 20.73
CA THR A 180 -4.10 -6.35 22.18
C THR A 180 -4.50 -7.73 22.72
N ARG A 181 -4.85 -8.67 21.83
CA ARG A 181 -5.27 -10.03 22.18
C ARG A 181 -4.19 -11.02 21.76
N ASP A 182 -3.57 -11.63 22.74
CA ASP A 182 -2.68 -12.78 22.53
C ASP A 182 -3.52 -13.98 22.10
N ASN A 183 -3.59 -14.23 20.79
CA ASN A 183 -4.32 -15.36 20.22
C ASN A 183 -3.45 -16.06 19.18
N VAL A 184 -3.17 -17.31 19.40
CA VAL A 184 -2.33 -18.19 18.56
C VAL A 184 -2.76 -18.22 17.09
N ASN A 185 -4.04 -17.98 16.82
CA ASN A 185 -4.61 -18.00 15.46
C ASN A 185 -4.54 -16.64 14.74
N THR A 186 -4.07 -15.60 15.39
CA THR A 186 -3.85 -14.29 14.74
C THR A 186 -2.36 -14.09 14.55
N ASN A 187 -1.95 -13.60 13.39
CA ASN A 187 -0.56 -13.22 13.09
C ASN A 187 -0.18 -11.96 13.90
N PHE A 188 -0.23 -12.12 15.24
CA PHE A 188 -0.12 -11.06 16.26
C PHE A 188 1.18 -10.28 16.09
N GLY A 189 2.31 -10.99 16.01
CA GLY A 189 3.62 -10.34 15.94
C GLY A 189 3.77 -9.44 14.70
N ASN A 190 3.29 -9.89 13.56
CA ASN A 190 3.34 -9.09 12.34
C ASN A 190 2.45 -7.85 12.43
N ARG A 191 1.21 -7.98 12.93
CA ARG A 191 0.30 -6.84 13.08
C ARG A 191 0.82 -5.82 14.10
N ALA A 192 1.37 -6.26 15.21
CA ALA A 192 1.98 -5.37 16.20
C ALA A 192 3.15 -4.57 15.59
N ASN A 193 3.99 -5.22 14.78
CA ASN A 193 5.08 -4.54 14.08
C ASN A 193 4.55 -3.52 13.04
N LEU A 194 3.47 -3.85 12.32
CA LEU A 194 2.86 -2.93 11.37
C LEU A 194 2.25 -1.70 12.07
N VAL A 195 1.64 -1.87 13.25
CA VAL A 195 1.11 -0.73 14.01
C VAL A 195 2.25 0.12 14.57
N ARG A 196 3.31 -0.48 15.12
CA ARG A 196 4.50 0.28 15.55
C ARG A 196 5.10 1.08 14.41
N ALA A 197 5.30 0.47 13.24
CA ALA A 197 5.79 1.18 12.08
C ALA A 197 4.86 2.34 11.65
N LEU A 198 3.55 2.16 11.79
CA LEU A 198 2.55 3.20 11.51
C LEU A 198 2.64 4.34 12.54
N GLU A 199 2.83 4.02 13.82
CA GLU A 199 3.00 5.00 14.90
C GLU A 199 4.31 5.78 14.73
N ASP A 200 5.42 5.09 14.53
CA ASP A 200 6.75 5.69 14.41
C ASP A 200 6.84 6.64 13.20
N GLN A 201 6.31 6.24 12.06
CA GLN A 201 6.41 7.01 10.81
C GLN A 201 5.22 7.94 10.58
N GLY A 202 4.04 7.56 11.06
CA GLY A 202 2.80 8.31 10.91
C GLY A 202 2.52 9.29 12.05
N GLY A 203 3.27 9.23 13.17
CA GLY A 203 3.12 10.11 14.31
C GLY A 203 1.76 9.96 15.01
N ALA A 204 1.32 8.72 15.27
CA ALA A 204 0.06 8.41 15.94
C ALA A 204 0.30 7.52 17.16
N ASP A 205 -0.62 7.53 18.12
CA ASP A 205 -0.62 6.66 19.30
C ASP A 205 -1.83 5.72 19.26
N ILE A 206 -1.79 4.79 18.33
CA ILE A 206 -2.92 3.89 18.00
C ILE A 206 -3.01 2.75 19.01
N MET A 207 -1.86 2.22 19.44
CA MET A 207 -1.79 1.05 20.33
C MET A 207 -2.39 1.36 21.70
N THR A 208 -1.99 2.47 22.31
CA THR A 208 -2.49 2.90 23.63
C THR A 208 -3.97 3.21 23.57
N ARG A 209 -4.43 3.87 22.51
CA ARG A 209 -5.86 4.20 22.32
C ARG A 209 -6.70 2.96 22.06
N ALA A 210 -6.24 2.03 21.24
CA ALA A 210 -6.92 0.75 21.01
C ALA A 210 -7.02 -0.09 22.29
N ALA A 211 -5.96 -0.15 23.09
CA ALA A 211 -5.95 -0.80 24.39
C ALA A 211 -6.91 -0.14 25.38
N GLY A 212 -6.91 1.19 25.47
CA GLY A 212 -7.83 1.98 26.29
C GLY A 212 -9.30 1.73 25.91
N HIS A 213 -9.61 1.73 24.62
CA HIS A 213 -10.96 1.41 24.12
C HIS A 213 -11.40 -0.01 24.51
N GLN A 214 -10.51 -0.99 24.49
CA GLN A 214 -10.84 -2.37 24.88
C GLN A 214 -11.09 -2.54 26.38
N MET A 215 -10.37 -1.80 27.22
CA MET A 215 -10.55 -1.85 28.69
C MET A 215 -11.84 -1.19 29.14
N GLN A 216 -12.39 -0.25 28.39
CA GLN A 216 -13.57 0.53 28.75
C GLN A 216 -14.90 -0.11 28.34
N THR A 217 -14.88 -1.14 27.50
CA THR A 217 -16.08 -1.89 27.12
C THR A 217 -16.14 -3.23 27.85
N PRO A 218 -16.73 -3.32 29.04
CA PRO A 218 -17.05 -4.60 29.64
C PRO A 218 -18.16 -5.25 28.81
N TRP A 219 -17.79 -6.22 28.01
CA TRP A 219 -18.76 -7.02 27.26
C TRP A 219 -19.37 -8.07 28.19
N PRO A 220 -20.67 -7.98 28.50
CA PRO A 220 -21.34 -9.13 29.11
C PRO A 220 -21.39 -10.22 28.04
N ARG A 221 -20.57 -11.24 28.21
CA ARG A 221 -20.49 -12.38 27.31
C ARG A 221 -21.44 -13.48 27.75
N GLY A 222 -22.30 -13.91 26.82
CA GLY A 222 -23.04 -15.16 26.92
C GLY A 222 -24.24 -15.18 27.86
N LEU A 223 -24.55 -16.35 28.38
CA LEU A 223 -25.72 -16.69 29.22
C LEU A 223 -25.91 -15.83 30.47
N GLN A 224 -24.87 -15.20 31.01
CA GLN A 224 -24.99 -14.27 32.15
C GLN A 224 -25.89 -13.05 31.84
N ARG A 225 -26.02 -12.66 30.58
CA ARG A 225 -26.91 -11.58 30.15
C ARG A 225 -28.38 -12.00 30.22
N LEU A 226 -28.66 -13.27 29.95
CA LEU A 226 -29.99 -13.83 29.99
C LEU A 226 -30.42 -14.11 31.45
N THR A 227 -29.52 -14.63 32.28
CA THR A 227 -29.81 -14.91 33.70
C THR A 227 -29.93 -13.63 34.52
N GLY A 228 -29.11 -12.59 34.26
CA GLY A 228 -29.23 -11.31 34.94
C GLY A 228 -30.57 -10.60 34.67
N SER A 229 -31.00 -10.59 33.40
CA SER A 229 -32.27 -9.97 33.01
C SER A 229 -33.48 -10.78 33.48
N ALA A 230 -33.41 -12.11 33.49
CA ALA A 230 -34.48 -12.98 33.98
C ALA A 230 -34.69 -12.85 35.50
N ASN A 231 -33.60 -12.73 36.27
CA ASN A 231 -33.72 -12.54 37.74
C ASN A 231 -34.25 -11.14 38.07
N LEU A 232 -33.91 -10.10 37.32
CA LEU A 232 -34.46 -8.76 37.55
C LEU A 232 -35.97 -8.71 37.25
N TYR A 233 -36.40 -9.40 36.20
CA TYR A 233 -37.82 -9.46 35.83
C TYR A 233 -38.64 -10.26 36.83
N GLY A 234 -38.09 -11.36 37.40
CA GLY A 234 -38.73 -12.17 38.40
C GLY A 234 -38.94 -11.45 39.73
N THR A 235 -38.00 -10.63 40.17
CA THR A 235 -38.10 -9.86 41.42
C THR A 235 -39.06 -8.67 41.31
N VAL A 236 -39.19 -8.04 40.15
CA VAL A 236 -40.11 -6.91 39.94
C VAL A 236 -41.55 -7.37 39.73
N SER A 237 -41.78 -8.55 39.18
CA SER A 237 -43.13 -9.08 38.93
C SER A 237 -43.79 -9.71 40.15
N GLY A 238 -43.14 -9.77 41.33
CA GLY A 238 -43.71 -10.30 42.56
C GLY A 238 -44.06 -11.79 42.53
N ASN A 239 -43.51 -12.56 41.59
CA ASN A 239 -43.78 -13.98 41.44
C ASN A 239 -43.10 -14.76 42.57
N PRO A 240 -43.85 -15.45 43.45
CA PRO A 240 -43.29 -16.17 44.59
C PRO A 240 -42.30 -17.28 44.22
N LEU A 241 -42.33 -17.77 42.99
CA LEU A 241 -41.38 -18.76 42.48
C LEU A 241 -40.01 -18.17 42.19
N SER A 242 -39.87 -16.86 42.10
CA SER A 242 -38.57 -16.19 41.85
C SER A 242 -37.63 -16.28 43.06
N TRP A 243 -38.16 -16.49 44.25
CA TRP A 243 -37.38 -16.63 45.49
C TRP A 243 -36.70 -18.00 45.62
N ALA A 244 -37.24 -19.00 44.94
CA ALA A 244 -36.69 -20.36 44.97
C ALA A 244 -35.47 -20.54 44.07
N THR A 245 -35.20 -19.58 43.18
CA THR A 245 -34.07 -19.64 42.22
C THR A 245 -32.89 -18.76 42.62
N LEU A 246 -32.93 -18.07 43.74
CA LEU A 246 -31.76 -17.36 44.26
C LEU A 246 -30.77 -18.37 44.83
N PRO A 247 -29.53 -18.43 44.35
CA PRO A 247 -28.54 -19.31 44.94
C PRO A 247 -28.25 -18.83 46.35
N MET A 248 -28.36 -19.74 47.34
CA MET A 248 -27.78 -19.52 48.66
C MET A 248 -26.28 -19.36 48.48
N GLN A 249 -25.75 -18.25 48.91
CA GLN A 249 -24.31 -18.05 49.08
C GLN A 249 -23.79 -18.93 50.19
#